data_c5df4d735e255a4d3ab63934592bcf7d
#
_entry.id   c5df4d735e255a4d3ab63934592bcf7d
#
_cell.length_a   1.000
_cell.length_b   1.000
_cell.length_c   1.000
_cell.angle_alpha   90.00
_cell.angle_beta   90.00
_cell.angle_gamma   90.00
#
_symmetry.space_group_name_H-M   'P 1'
#
loop_
_entity.id
_entity.type
_entity.pdbx_description
1 polymer ?
#
loop_
_entity_poly.entity_id
_entity_poly.type
_entity_poly.pdbx_seq_one_letter_code
_entity_poly.pdbx_strand_id
1 'polypeptide(L)'
;MDGSMFIGTWWSLVPPLLAIALAMITKEVYSSLFSGVAMGALLYTGFHPWNAFVALFDIMKSSMNLNILTFDVLLGMIIVLMAKSGGSAAYGRWAGSKIKNKKSAMFATTGLGILIFVDDYFNCLTVGSVMRPVTDKYRVSRAKLAYIIDATAAPVCIIAPISSWAAAVNSYVPADAGITGFQLFLWTIPYNLYALLTLVMVFYMIGTGFDFGLMKKHEQNAARGDLFTSGGEEFDQVKEEEISSNGHVIDLILPVLVLIGTAIGAMIYTGFLGGATDIVTAFSGCDAETSLIFATMITVLFMLVLYLPRKVVTFKGFMDSFVEGFKMMIPAIAILIFAWSLKGMGDALEIGTFVKTIVGTNASASVILPAILFLVAIFLSFSTGTSWGTFAILVPIAIAMFPGADNMQMMIIAVSAVLSGAVCGDHVSPISDTTVMSSAGAQSNHINHVTTQMQYAAVVAVVSAVGFLLAGFVHVWWIVLGVSLILLLAVLTVLRKVAK
;
A
#
# COMPACT_ATOMS: atom_id res chain seq x y z
N MET A 1 -3.53 -39.81 -12.95
CA MET A 1 -2.08 -39.61 -12.77
C MET A 1 -1.87 -39.28 -11.31
N ASP A 2 -0.81 -39.76 -10.73
CA ASP A 2 -0.47 -39.42 -9.35
C ASP A 2 0.07 -37.97 -9.36
N GLY A 3 -0.45 -37.09 -8.51
CA GLY A 3 -0.02 -35.67 -8.44
C GLY A 3 1.43 -35.51 -8.00
N SER A 4 2.06 -36.57 -7.48
CA SER A 4 3.45 -36.57 -6.99
C SER A 4 4.47 -36.11 -8.03
N MET A 5 4.22 -36.33 -9.33
CA MET A 5 5.14 -35.90 -10.40
C MET A 5 5.22 -34.37 -10.58
N PHE A 6 4.29 -33.60 -10.02
CA PHE A 6 4.25 -32.15 -10.13
C PHE A 6 4.78 -31.44 -8.89
N ILE A 7 4.90 -32.16 -7.75
CA ILE A 7 5.34 -31.63 -6.46
C ILE A 7 6.85 -31.50 -6.45
N GLY A 8 7.37 -30.36 -5.96
CA GLY A 8 8.81 -30.08 -5.86
C GLY A 8 9.52 -29.97 -7.21
N THR A 9 8.79 -29.77 -8.32
CA THR A 9 9.33 -29.67 -9.68
C THR A 9 9.02 -28.28 -10.28
N TRP A 10 9.51 -28.02 -11.49
CA TRP A 10 9.23 -26.76 -12.18
C TRP A 10 7.71 -26.52 -12.39
N TRP A 11 6.88 -27.55 -12.38
CA TRP A 11 5.43 -27.45 -12.46
C TRP A 11 4.83 -26.70 -11.27
N SER A 12 5.51 -26.72 -10.13
CA SER A 12 5.07 -25.96 -8.94
C SER A 12 5.03 -24.44 -9.17
N LEU A 13 5.81 -23.92 -10.14
CA LEU A 13 5.77 -22.51 -10.54
C LEU A 13 4.61 -22.15 -11.47
N VAL A 14 3.95 -23.12 -12.08
CA VAL A 14 2.86 -22.87 -13.07
C VAL A 14 1.70 -22.08 -12.47
N PRO A 15 1.18 -22.37 -11.26
CA PRO A 15 0.08 -21.62 -10.66
C PRO A 15 0.38 -20.11 -10.51
N PRO A 16 1.47 -19.67 -9.86
CA PRO A 16 1.74 -18.24 -9.76
C PRO A 16 2.10 -17.60 -11.10
N LEU A 17 2.82 -18.30 -12.00
CA LEU A 17 3.13 -17.77 -13.33
C LEU A 17 1.85 -17.60 -14.19
N LEU A 18 0.89 -18.52 -14.07
CA LEU A 18 -0.41 -18.39 -14.74
C LEU A 18 -1.19 -17.19 -14.17
N ALA A 19 -1.22 -17.02 -12.85
CA ALA A 19 -1.84 -15.86 -12.22
C ALA A 19 -1.22 -14.54 -12.73
N ILE A 20 0.10 -14.44 -12.81
CA ILE A 20 0.81 -13.28 -13.35
C ILE A 20 0.44 -13.07 -14.82
N ALA A 21 0.54 -14.10 -15.65
CA ALA A 21 0.27 -13.98 -17.09
C ALA A 21 -1.17 -13.54 -17.35
N LEU A 22 -2.14 -14.13 -16.66
CA LEU A 22 -3.54 -13.75 -16.78
C LEU A 22 -3.79 -12.33 -16.28
N ALA A 23 -3.23 -11.94 -15.13
CA ALA A 23 -3.37 -10.58 -14.61
C ALA A 23 -2.84 -9.53 -15.61
N MET A 24 -1.72 -9.80 -16.27
CA MET A 24 -1.16 -8.92 -17.30
C MET A 24 -2.02 -8.85 -18.58
N ILE A 25 -2.63 -9.98 -18.98
CA ILE A 25 -3.44 -10.04 -20.22
C ILE A 25 -4.84 -9.48 -19.98
N THR A 26 -5.50 -9.90 -18.90
CA THR A 26 -6.90 -9.55 -18.61
C THR A 26 -7.04 -8.23 -17.87
N LYS A 27 -5.97 -7.78 -17.19
CA LYS A 27 -5.96 -6.64 -16.26
C LYS A 27 -6.95 -6.82 -15.10
N GLU A 28 -7.23 -8.07 -14.74
CA GLU A 28 -8.19 -8.42 -13.72
C GLU A 28 -7.55 -9.42 -12.73
N VAL A 29 -7.49 -9.05 -11.44
CA VAL A 29 -6.70 -9.75 -10.42
C VAL A 29 -7.45 -10.94 -9.84
N TYR A 30 -8.75 -10.81 -9.56
CA TYR A 30 -9.53 -11.86 -8.88
C TYR A 30 -9.58 -13.14 -9.69
N SER A 31 -9.98 -13.05 -10.96
CA SER A 31 -10.03 -14.20 -11.86
C SER A 31 -8.65 -14.79 -12.12
N SER A 32 -7.62 -13.96 -12.16
CA SER A 32 -6.23 -14.39 -12.36
C SER A 32 -5.70 -15.18 -11.17
N LEU A 33 -5.88 -14.68 -9.96
CA LEU A 33 -5.53 -15.40 -8.73
C LEU A 33 -6.32 -16.70 -8.59
N PHE A 34 -7.64 -16.65 -8.82
CA PHE A 34 -8.50 -17.85 -8.78
C PHE A 34 -8.04 -18.90 -9.79
N SER A 35 -7.70 -18.50 -11.02
CA SER A 35 -7.20 -19.42 -12.06
C SER A 35 -5.86 -20.05 -11.65
N GLY A 36 -4.97 -19.29 -11.00
CA GLY A 36 -3.75 -19.83 -10.43
C GLY A 36 -4.03 -20.88 -9.35
N VAL A 37 -4.95 -20.59 -8.41
CA VAL A 37 -5.36 -21.54 -7.35
C VAL A 37 -5.97 -22.80 -7.97
N ALA A 38 -6.87 -22.66 -8.95
CA ALA A 38 -7.51 -23.79 -9.63
C ALA A 38 -6.50 -24.66 -10.38
N MET A 39 -5.53 -24.05 -11.07
CA MET A 39 -4.43 -24.77 -11.74
C MET A 39 -3.58 -25.51 -10.71
N GLY A 40 -3.26 -24.87 -9.58
CA GLY A 40 -2.52 -25.51 -8.49
C GLY A 40 -3.24 -26.75 -7.96
N ALA A 41 -4.55 -26.66 -7.73
CA ALA A 41 -5.35 -27.80 -7.29
C ALA A 41 -5.38 -28.95 -8.31
N LEU A 42 -5.44 -28.63 -9.62
CA LEU A 42 -5.37 -29.65 -10.69
C LEU A 42 -4.01 -30.36 -10.71
N LEU A 43 -2.92 -29.60 -10.61
CA LEU A 43 -1.57 -30.18 -10.55
C LEU A 43 -1.38 -31.02 -9.30
N TYR A 44 -1.80 -30.51 -8.13
CA TYR A 44 -1.67 -31.20 -6.85
C TYR A 44 -2.36 -32.57 -6.85
N THR A 45 -3.51 -32.69 -7.53
CA THR A 45 -4.34 -33.90 -7.58
C THR A 45 -4.14 -34.73 -8.86
N GLY A 46 -3.13 -34.43 -9.69
CA GLY A 46 -2.86 -35.16 -10.94
C GLY A 46 -3.98 -35.03 -11.97
N PHE A 47 -4.60 -33.85 -12.06
CA PHE A 47 -5.73 -33.54 -12.97
C PHE A 47 -7.01 -34.34 -12.70
N HIS A 48 -7.22 -34.79 -11.45
CA HIS A 48 -8.50 -35.41 -11.08
C HIS A 48 -9.52 -34.34 -10.69
N PRO A 49 -10.59 -34.08 -11.49
CA PRO A 49 -11.41 -32.89 -11.32
C PRO A 49 -12.12 -32.78 -9.97
N TRP A 50 -12.67 -33.88 -9.46
CA TRP A 50 -13.35 -33.89 -8.17
C TRP A 50 -12.40 -33.67 -7.02
N ASN A 51 -11.22 -34.31 -7.01
CA ASN A 51 -10.23 -34.14 -5.99
C ASN A 51 -9.62 -32.71 -6.04
N ALA A 52 -9.46 -32.14 -7.24
CA ALA A 52 -9.04 -30.76 -7.42
C ALA A 52 -10.04 -29.76 -6.83
N PHE A 53 -11.33 -29.99 -7.07
CA PHE A 53 -12.39 -29.18 -6.47
C PHE A 53 -12.36 -29.25 -4.94
N VAL A 54 -12.25 -30.44 -4.36
CA VAL A 54 -12.14 -30.61 -2.91
C VAL A 54 -10.88 -29.94 -2.36
N ALA A 55 -9.70 -30.21 -2.96
CA ALA A 55 -8.42 -29.65 -2.54
C ALA A 55 -8.40 -28.11 -2.62
N LEU A 56 -9.02 -27.53 -3.64
CA LEU A 56 -9.14 -26.07 -3.78
C LEU A 56 -9.83 -25.45 -2.56
N PHE A 57 -11.00 -25.96 -2.18
CA PHE A 57 -11.74 -25.40 -1.05
C PHE A 57 -11.13 -25.74 0.30
N ASP A 58 -10.51 -26.92 0.46
CA ASP A 58 -9.84 -27.29 1.70
C ASP A 58 -8.59 -26.40 1.92
N ILE A 59 -7.79 -26.16 0.90
CA ILE A 59 -6.63 -25.27 0.99
C ILE A 59 -7.08 -23.81 1.18
N MET A 60 -8.10 -23.35 0.44
CA MET A 60 -8.66 -22.03 0.65
C MET A 60 -9.10 -21.83 2.11
N LYS A 61 -9.86 -22.77 2.66
CA LYS A 61 -10.35 -22.74 4.04
C LYS A 61 -9.22 -22.76 5.07
N SER A 62 -8.19 -23.61 4.88
CA SER A 62 -7.07 -23.73 5.81
C SER A 62 -6.08 -22.57 5.73
N SER A 63 -6.04 -21.86 4.61
CA SER A 63 -5.13 -20.74 4.40
C SER A 63 -5.70 -19.38 4.85
N MET A 64 -7.01 -19.29 5.12
CA MET A 64 -7.63 -18.03 5.54
C MET A 64 -7.14 -17.57 6.91
N ASN A 65 -6.80 -16.29 7.01
CA ASN A 65 -6.48 -15.62 8.28
C ASN A 65 -7.66 -14.77 8.74
N LEU A 66 -8.48 -15.34 9.63
CA LEU A 66 -9.67 -14.66 10.15
C LEU A 66 -9.33 -13.44 11.01
N ASN A 67 -8.14 -13.38 11.62
CA ASN A 67 -7.73 -12.23 12.40
C ASN A 67 -7.57 -11.00 11.53
N ILE A 68 -6.88 -11.14 10.40
CA ILE A 68 -6.69 -10.05 9.44
C ILE A 68 -8.02 -9.63 8.83
N LEU A 69 -8.89 -10.57 8.44
CA LEU A 69 -10.22 -10.23 7.92
C LEU A 69 -11.06 -9.46 8.95
N THR A 70 -10.99 -9.84 10.23
CA THR A 70 -11.68 -9.13 11.32
C THR A 70 -11.13 -7.71 11.50
N PHE A 71 -9.80 -7.57 11.47
CA PHE A 71 -9.14 -6.28 11.52
C PHE A 71 -9.59 -5.37 10.38
N ASP A 72 -9.58 -5.85 9.13
CA ASP A 72 -9.97 -5.07 7.95
C ASP A 72 -11.41 -4.56 8.05
N VAL A 73 -12.35 -5.42 8.49
CA VAL A 73 -13.75 -5.03 8.67
C VAL A 73 -13.91 -3.94 9.73
N LEU A 74 -13.23 -4.07 10.87
CA LEU A 74 -13.27 -3.06 11.93
C LEU A 74 -12.59 -1.75 11.49
N LEU A 75 -11.50 -1.86 10.75
CA LEU A 75 -10.80 -0.72 10.17
C LEU A 75 -11.70 0.02 9.19
N GLY A 76 -12.38 -0.68 8.29
CA GLY A 76 -13.35 -0.10 7.38
C GLY A 76 -14.47 0.65 8.12
N MET A 77 -14.97 0.12 9.25
CA MET A 77 -15.94 0.83 10.11
C MET A 77 -15.36 2.14 10.67
N ILE A 78 -14.11 2.13 11.15
CA ILE A 78 -13.41 3.33 11.65
C ILE A 78 -13.33 4.39 10.55
N ILE A 79 -12.94 4.00 9.34
CA ILE A 79 -12.80 4.87 8.18
C ILE A 79 -14.12 5.56 7.86
N VAL A 80 -15.20 4.79 7.74
CA VAL A 80 -16.56 5.32 7.45
C VAL A 80 -17.03 6.26 8.57
N LEU A 81 -16.80 5.90 9.83
CA LEU A 81 -17.15 6.77 10.97
C LEU A 81 -16.38 8.09 10.95
N MET A 82 -15.08 8.07 10.62
CA MET A 82 -14.28 9.29 10.49
C MET A 82 -14.79 10.16 9.33
N ALA A 83 -15.14 9.57 8.20
CA ALA A 83 -15.71 10.28 7.05
C ALA A 83 -17.04 10.98 7.43
N LYS A 84 -17.96 10.26 8.07
CA LYS A 84 -19.27 10.78 8.50
C LYS A 84 -19.17 11.81 9.63
N SER A 85 -18.10 11.81 10.40
CA SER A 85 -17.97 12.69 11.58
C SER A 85 -17.92 14.18 11.25
N GLY A 86 -17.58 14.56 10.03
CA GLY A 86 -17.31 15.95 9.64
C GLY A 86 -15.98 16.50 10.17
N GLY A 87 -15.15 15.64 10.80
CA GLY A 87 -13.82 16.01 11.31
C GLY A 87 -12.89 16.49 10.21
N SER A 88 -12.93 15.84 9.05
CA SER A 88 -12.17 16.21 7.86
C SER A 88 -12.53 17.61 7.36
N ALA A 89 -13.82 17.93 7.24
CA ALA A 89 -14.28 19.27 6.85
C ALA A 89 -13.89 20.35 7.88
N ALA A 90 -13.94 20.01 9.17
CA ALA A 90 -13.48 20.89 10.25
C ALA A 90 -11.97 21.16 10.16
N TYR A 91 -11.17 20.14 9.84
CA TYR A 91 -9.73 20.30 9.60
C TYR A 91 -9.46 21.23 8.41
N GLY A 92 -10.19 21.08 7.30
CA GLY A 92 -10.07 21.95 6.13
C GLY A 92 -10.34 23.43 6.46
N ARG A 93 -11.40 23.71 7.24
CA ARG A 93 -11.70 25.08 7.73
C ARG A 93 -10.58 25.62 8.63
N TRP A 94 -10.12 24.82 9.58
CA TRP A 94 -9.01 25.19 10.46
C TRP A 94 -7.72 25.46 9.68
N ALA A 95 -7.31 24.55 8.81
CA ALA A 95 -6.13 24.69 7.94
C ALA A 95 -6.24 25.94 7.05
N GLY A 96 -7.41 26.15 6.41
CA GLY A 96 -7.67 27.32 5.57
C GLY A 96 -7.51 28.66 6.30
N SER A 97 -7.73 28.70 7.63
CA SER A 97 -7.54 29.90 8.47
C SER A 97 -6.07 30.16 8.82
N LYS A 98 -5.23 29.13 8.88
CA LYS A 98 -3.82 29.20 9.28
C LYS A 98 -2.86 29.30 8.10
N ILE A 99 -3.24 28.77 6.95
CA ILE A 99 -2.42 28.74 5.74
C ILE A 99 -2.35 30.16 5.13
N LYS A 100 -1.12 30.58 4.75
CA LYS A 100 -0.85 31.94 4.26
C LYS A 100 -0.30 32.00 2.83
N ASN A 101 0.16 30.90 2.29
CA ASN A 101 0.81 30.85 0.97
C ASN A 101 0.70 29.47 0.33
N LYS A 102 1.04 29.37 -0.98
CA LYS A 102 1.01 28.16 -1.80
C LYS A 102 1.80 27.00 -1.20
N LYS A 103 3.03 27.27 -0.73
CA LYS A 103 3.88 26.20 -0.12
C LYS A 103 3.26 25.63 1.14
N SER A 104 2.73 26.50 2.01
CA SER A 104 2.08 26.07 3.25
C SER A 104 0.81 25.26 2.96
N ALA A 105 0.06 25.57 1.89
CA ALA A 105 -1.09 24.78 1.46
C ALA A 105 -0.66 23.35 1.05
N MET A 106 0.38 23.23 0.24
CA MET A 106 0.90 21.94 -0.20
C MET A 106 1.52 21.13 0.97
N PHE A 107 2.27 21.78 1.89
CA PHE A 107 2.79 21.09 3.08
C PHE A 107 1.66 20.62 4.02
N ALA A 108 0.60 21.41 4.18
CA ALA A 108 -0.56 21.00 4.98
C ALA A 108 -1.30 19.81 4.32
N THR A 109 -1.40 19.79 2.99
CA THR A 109 -1.92 18.65 2.23
C THR A 109 -1.08 17.40 2.46
N THR A 110 0.25 17.51 2.30
CA THR A 110 1.20 16.42 2.55
C THR A 110 1.13 15.94 4.00
N GLY A 111 1.07 16.87 4.96
CA GLY A 111 0.96 16.54 6.39
C GLY A 111 -0.34 15.81 6.73
N LEU A 112 -1.46 16.20 6.13
CA LEU A 112 -2.72 15.48 6.29
C LEU A 112 -2.66 14.09 5.65
N GLY A 113 -2.07 13.96 4.45
CA GLY A 113 -1.86 12.68 3.78
C GLY A 113 -0.99 11.73 4.63
N ILE A 114 0.10 12.23 5.21
CA ILE A 114 0.93 11.42 6.13
C ILE A 114 0.15 11.05 7.40
N LEU A 115 -0.70 11.92 7.92
CA LEU A 115 -1.50 11.63 9.12
C LEU A 115 -2.53 10.53 8.87
N ILE A 116 -3.11 10.45 7.67
CA ILE A 116 -4.11 9.46 7.28
C ILE A 116 -3.42 8.25 6.63
N PHE A 117 -2.46 7.64 7.32
CA PHE A 117 -1.65 6.52 6.84
C PHE A 117 -2.31 5.14 7.00
N VAL A 118 -3.46 5.09 7.64
CA VAL A 118 -4.10 3.83 8.05
C VAL A 118 -4.62 3.05 6.84
N ASP A 119 -5.12 3.78 5.84
CA ASP A 119 -5.68 3.24 4.60
C ASP A 119 -5.52 4.24 3.45
N ASP A 120 -5.12 3.76 2.30
CA ASP A 120 -4.82 4.57 1.12
C ASP A 120 -6.09 5.09 0.41
N TYR A 121 -7.17 4.33 0.34
CA TYR A 121 -8.44 4.77 -0.25
C TYR A 121 -9.06 5.90 0.55
N PHE A 122 -9.10 5.74 1.87
CA PHE A 122 -9.57 6.81 2.75
C PHE A 122 -8.69 8.06 2.66
N ASN A 123 -7.38 7.89 2.56
CA ASN A 123 -6.43 8.98 2.34
C ASN A 123 -6.79 9.76 1.07
N CYS A 124 -6.87 9.09 -0.08
CA CYS A 124 -7.13 9.71 -1.38
C CYS A 124 -8.39 10.59 -1.38
N LEU A 125 -9.50 10.06 -0.89
CA LEU A 125 -10.79 10.75 -0.90
C LEU A 125 -10.82 11.88 0.14
N THR A 126 -10.33 11.62 1.35
CA THR A 126 -10.40 12.59 2.46
C THR A 126 -9.48 13.76 2.24
N VAL A 127 -8.20 13.53 1.93
CA VAL A 127 -7.22 14.60 1.71
C VAL A 127 -7.64 15.48 0.54
N GLY A 128 -8.15 14.86 -0.54
CA GLY A 128 -8.65 15.56 -1.71
C GLY A 128 -9.80 16.50 -1.39
N SER A 129 -10.88 15.97 -0.83
CA SER A 129 -12.09 16.74 -0.51
C SER A 129 -11.81 17.88 0.48
N VAL A 130 -10.95 17.65 1.46
CA VAL A 130 -10.61 18.61 2.53
C VAL A 130 -9.69 19.72 2.05
N MET A 131 -8.65 19.37 1.29
CA MET A 131 -7.59 20.33 0.93
C MET A 131 -7.83 21.04 -0.41
N ARG A 132 -8.72 20.53 -1.24
CA ARG A 132 -9.08 21.15 -2.52
C ARG A 132 -9.48 22.63 -2.41
N PRO A 133 -10.43 23.05 -1.53
CA PRO A 133 -10.76 24.46 -1.41
C PRO A 133 -9.59 25.34 -0.97
N VAL A 134 -8.69 24.77 -0.15
CA VAL A 134 -7.51 25.48 0.33
C VAL A 134 -6.47 25.63 -0.78
N THR A 135 -6.19 24.58 -1.52
CA THR A 135 -5.20 24.58 -2.62
C THR A 135 -5.67 25.47 -3.79
N ASP A 136 -6.97 25.48 -4.09
CA ASP A 136 -7.55 26.34 -5.12
C ASP A 136 -7.35 27.82 -4.79
N LYS A 137 -7.60 28.23 -3.55
CA LYS A 137 -7.37 29.59 -3.07
C LYS A 137 -5.95 30.06 -3.33
N TYR A 138 -4.97 29.15 -3.25
CA TYR A 138 -3.55 29.46 -3.46
C TYR A 138 -3.04 29.08 -4.86
N ARG A 139 -3.97 28.82 -5.80
CA ARG A 139 -3.65 28.52 -7.21
C ARG A 139 -2.64 27.38 -7.38
N VAL A 140 -2.86 26.30 -6.65
CA VAL A 140 -2.23 25.00 -6.91
C VAL A 140 -3.02 24.29 -7.99
N SER A 141 -2.40 23.74 -9.02
CA SER A 141 -3.12 23.00 -10.05
C SER A 141 -3.77 21.73 -9.48
N ARG A 142 -4.91 21.34 -10.05
CA ARG A 142 -5.61 20.12 -9.65
C ARG A 142 -4.76 18.87 -9.87
N ALA A 143 -3.96 18.84 -10.93
CA ALA A 143 -2.99 17.75 -11.17
C ALA A 143 -1.91 17.69 -10.08
N LYS A 144 -1.42 18.84 -9.57
CA LYS A 144 -0.45 18.88 -8.48
C LYS A 144 -1.06 18.43 -7.15
N LEU A 145 -2.31 18.82 -6.89
CA LEU A 145 -3.05 18.35 -5.72
C LEU A 145 -3.22 16.82 -5.78
N ALA A 146 -3.70 16.30 -6.91
CA ALA A 146 -3.86 14.86 -7.11
C ALA A 146 -2.54 14.09 -6.92
N TYR A 147 -1.42 14.61 -7.45
CA TYR A 147 -0.10 14.03 -7.23
C TYR A 147 0.30 13.99 -5.74
N ILE A 148 0.08 15.06 -4.99
CA ILE A 148 0.44 15.09 -3.55
C ILE A 148 -0.42 14.06 -2.78
N ILE A 149 -1.70 13.95 -3.11
CA ILE A 149 -2.61 12.98 -2.50
C ILE A 149 -2.10 11.56 -2.76
N ASP A 150 -1.91 11.19 -4.02
CA ASP A 150 -1.51 9.86 -4.43
C ASP A 150 -0.12 9.49 -3.88
N ALA A 151 0.84 10.42 -3.95
CA ALA A 151 2.18 10.25 -3.40
C ALA A 151 2.24 10.15 -1.86
N THR A 152 1.17 10.50 -1.15
CA THR A 152 1.05 10.36 0.32
C THR A 152 0.01 9.32 0.74
N ALA A 153 -0.59 8.60 -0.20
CA ALA A 153 -1.51 7.49 0.07
C ALA A 153 -0.73 6.16 0.17
N ALA A 154 -0.68 5.38 -0.90
CA ALA A 154 0.02 4.09 -0.91
C ALA A 154 1.50 4.16 -0.46
N PRO A 155 2.31 5.17 -0.88
CA PRO A 155 3.70 5.28 -0.41
C PRO A 155 3.84 5.48 1.11
N VAL A 156 2.87 6.09 1.76
CA VAL A 156 2.89 6.24 3.23
C VAL A 156 2.36 4.97 3.91
N CYS A 157 1.27 4.39 3.41
CA CYS A 157 0.67 3.18 3.98
C CYS A 157 1.64 1.99 4.00
N ILE A 158 2.47 1.82 2.94
CA ILE A 158 3.42 0.71 2.83
C ILE A 158 4.63 0.81 3.77
N ILE A 159 4.89 1.95 4.36
CA ILE A 159 5.96 2.15 5.37
C ILE A 159 5.39 2.39 6.78
N ALA A 160 4.06 2.39 6.93
CA ALA A 160 3.40 2.58 8.21
C ALA A 160 3.14 1.22 8.89
N PRO A 161 3.71 0.96 10.09
CA PRO A 161 3.62 -0.36 10.73
C PRO A 161 2.22 -0.70 11.25
N ILE A 162 1.32 0.28 11.29
CA ILE A 162 -0.07 0.13 11.76
C ILE A 162 -1.00 0.53 10.61
N SER A 163 -0.99 -0.24 9.53
CA SER A 163 -1.82 -0.02 8.35
C SER A 163 -2.43 -1.34 7.89
N SER A 164 -3.46 -1.27 7.05
CA SER A 164 -4.01 -2.43 6.34
C SER A 164 -2.93 -3.18 5.54
N TRP A 165 -1.96 -2.46 5.01
CA TRP A 165 -0.84 -3.00 4.24
C TRP A 165 0.14 -3.81 5.10
N ALA A 166 0.48 -3.31 6.29
CA ALA A 166 1.33 -4.05 7.24
C ALA A 166 0.67 -5.36 7.66
N ALA A 167 -0.64 -5.34 7.91
CA ALA A 167 -1.42 -6.53 8.24
C ALA A 167 -1.39 -7.56 7.10
N ALA A 168 -1.60 -7.12 5.85
CA ALA A 168 -1.56 -7.99 4.69
C ALA A 168 -0.18 -8.65 4.49
N VAL A 169 0.90 -7.87 4.51
CA VAL A 169 2.27 -8.40 4.35
C VAL A 169 2.62 -9.39 5.47
N ASN A 170 2.22 -9.09 6.72
CA ASN A 170 2.40 -10.00 7.85
C ASN A 170 1.81 -11.40 7.57
N SER A 171 0.66 -11.46 6.92
CA SER A 171 -0.06 -12.71 6.66
C SER A 171 0.58 -13.63 5.61
N TYR A 172 1.53 -13.13 4.80
CA TYR A 172 2.19 -13.92 3.76
C TYR A 172 3.41 -14.69 4.25
N VAL A 173 3.92 -14.39 5.45
CA VAL A 173 5.15 -15.03 5.95
C VAL A 173 4.82 -16.40 6.55
N PRO A 174 5.51 -17.48 6.12
CA PRO A 174 5.37 -18.81 6.72
C PRO A 174 5.83 -18.82 8.18
N ALA A 175 5.18 -19.67 9.02
CA ALA A 175 5.56 -19.81 10.42
C ALA A 175 6.99 -20.33 10.65
N ASP A 176 7.52 -21.06 9.67
CA ASP A 176 8.88 -21.65 9.69
C ASP A 176 9.95 -20.76 9.03
N ALA A 177 9.59 -19.54 8.63
CA ALA A 177 10.51 -18.60 7.97
C ALA A 177 11.64 -18.08 8.89
N GLY A 178 11.59 -18.36 10.19
CA GLY A 178 12.57 -17.88 11.18
C GLY A 178 12.45 -16.39 11.52
N ILE A 179 11.40 -15.74 11.05
CA ILE A 179 11.04 -14.33 11.28
C ILE A 179 9.53 -14.19 11.32
N THR A 180 9.00 -13.31 12.17
CA THR A 180 7.56 -12.99 12.14
C THR A 180 7.26 -12.11 10.93
N GLY A 181 6.03 -12.20 10.40
CA GLY A 181 5.64 -11.35 9.27
C GLY A 181 5.69 -9.87 9.60
N PHE A 182 5.32 -9.50 10.83
CA PHE A 182 5.43 -8.12 11.30
C PHE A 182 6.89 -7.64 11.38
N GLN A 183 7.79 -8.48 11.88
CA GLN A 183 9.21 -8.19 11.93
C GLN A 183 9.81 -8.05 10.52
N LEU A 184 9.43 -8.94 9.59
CA LEU A 184 9.81 -8.80 8.18
C LEU A 184 9.34 -7.46 7.62
N PHE A 185 8.07 -7.10 7.84
CA PHE A 185 7.53 -5.82 7.39
C PHE A 185 8.35 -4.63 7.93
N LEU A 186 8.64 -4.59 9.24
CA LEU A 186 9.45 -3.54 9.84
C LEU A 186 10.84 -3.42 9.19
N TRP A 187 11.47 -4.56 8.87
CA TRP A 187 12.79 -4.58 8.27
C TRP A 187 12.80 -4.23 6.78
N THR A 188 11.64 -4.31 6.09
CA THR A 188 11.52 -3.83 4.71
C THR A 188 11.45 -2.32 4.61
N ILE A 189 11.00 -1.61 5.66
CA ILE A 189 10.78 -0.15 5.62
C ILE A 189 12.03 0.62 5.18
N PRO A 190 13.23 0.41 5.75
CA PRO A 190 14.43 1.15 5.33
C PRO A 190 14.87 0.87 3.89
N TYR A 191 14.46 -0.27 3.33
CA TYR A 191 14.71 -0.64 1.94
C TYR A 191 13.55 -0.31 1.00
N ASN A 192 12.45 0.26 1.50
CA ASN A 192 11.32 0.65 0.63
C ASN A 192 11.66 1.94 -0.10
N LEU A 193 12.58 1.81 -1.08
CA LEU A 193 13.22 2.94 -1.74
C LEU A 193 12.21 3.82 -2.47
N TYR A 194 11.25 3.23 -3.22
CA TYR A 194 10.29 4.03 -3.97
C TYR A 194 9.43 4.91 -3.06
N ALA A 195 8.89 4.36 -1.99
CA ALA A 195 8.04 5.11 -1.06
C ALA A 195 8.81 6.24 -0.37
N LEU A 196 10.00 5.94 0.17
CA LEU A 196 10.84 6.91 0.86
C LEU A 196 11.32 8.03 -0.08
N LEU A 197 11.78 7.66 -1.28
CA LEU A 197 12.26 8.63 -2.28
C LEU A 197 11.10 9.47 -2.87
N THR A 198 9.90 8.91 -3.00
CA THR A 198 8.69 9.64 -3.42
C THR A 198 8.36 10.74 -2.41
N LEU A 199 8.39 10.44 -1.12
CA LEU A 199 8.18 11.47 -0.08
C LEU A 199 9.26 12.55 -0.13
N VAL A 200 10.53 12.19 -0.30
CA VAL A 200 11.62 13.17 -0.48
C VAL A 200 11.37 14.04 -1.73
N MET A 201 10.92 13.43 -2.84
CA MET A 201 10.54 14.15 -4.05
C MET A 201 9.45 15.19 -3.78
N VAL A 202 8.36 14.80 -3.08
CA VAL A 202 7.26 15.71 -2.71
C VAL A 202 7.78 16.88 -1.88
N PHE A 203 8.55 16.61 -0.82
CA PHE A 203 9.12 17.66 0.03
C PHE A 203 10.07 18.58 -0.73
N TYR A 204 10.92 18.04 -1.61
CA TYR A 204 11.84 18.81 -2.43
C TYR A 204 11.09 19.74 -3.39
N MET A 205 10.08 19.22 -4.11
CA MET A 205 9.29 19.98 -5.07
C MET A 205 8.54 21.13 -4.38
N ILE A 206 7.89 20.87 -3.24
CA ILE A 206 7.18 21.89 -2.47
C ILE A 206 8.15 22.93 -1.90
N GLY A 207 9.22 22.47 -1.27
CA GLY A 207 10.20 23.33 -0.61
C GLY A 207 10.91 24.28 -1.56
N THR A 208 11.30 23.78 -2.74
CA THR A 208 11.99 24.58 -3.76
C THR A 208 11.06 25.36 -4.67
N GLY A 209 9.78 24.95 -4.77
CA GLY A 209 8.82 25.49 -5.75
C GLY A 209 9.20 25.13 -7.19
N PHE A 210 9.96 24.03 -7.36
CA PHE A 210 10.40 23.55 -8.67
C PHE A 210 9.46 22.51 -9.21
N ASP A 211 9.02 22.67 -10.44
CA ASP A 211 8.25 21.70 -11.22
C ASP A 211 8.89 21.55 -12.60
N PHE A 212 8.80 20.35 -13.18
CA PHE A 212 9.32 20.03 -14.51
C PHE A 212 8.28 19.28 -15.35
N GLY A 213 8.58 19.13 -16.61
CA GLY A 213 7.72 18.43 -17.56
C GLY A 213 6.31 19.00 -17.64
N LEU A 214 5.32 18.14 -17.79
CA LEU A 214 3.91 18.53 -17.91
C LEU A 214 3.38 19.22 -16.65
N MET A 215 3.82 18.80 -15.45
CA MET A 215 3.40 19.45 -14.21
C MET A 215 3.76 20.92 -14.15
N LYS A 216 4.95 21.32 -14.68
CA LYS A 216 5.35 22.72 -14.79
C LYS A 216 4.33 23.54 -15.59
N LYS A 217 3.80 22.98 -16.70
CA LYS A 217 2.77 23.63 -17.53
C LYS A 217 1.47 23.80 -16.73
N HIS A 218 1.01 22.76 -16.01
CA HIS A 218 -0.19 22.83 -15.16
C HIS A 218 -0.06 23.89 -14.08
N GLU A 219 1.08 23.96 -13.40
CA GLU A 219 1.34 24.96 -12.36
C GLU A 219 1.44 26.40 -12.91
N GLN A 220 1.97 26.59 -14.12
CA GLN A 220 1.97 27.88 -14.80
C GLN A 220 0.56 28.34 -15.18
N ASN A 221 -0.28 27.43 -15.66
CA ASN A 221 -1.68 27.73 -15.98
C ASN A 221 -2.48 28.05 -14.70
N ALA A 222 -2.28 27.28 -13.65
CA ALA A 222 -2.91 27.54 -12.36
C ALA A 222 -2.54 28.92 -11.79
N ALA A 223 -1.28 29.34 -11.95
CA ALA A 223 -0.86 30.70 -11.56
C ALA A 223 -1.63 31.82 -12.29
N ARG A 224 -2.11 31.55 -13.52
CA ARG A 224 -2.93 32.46 -14.31
C ARG A 224 -4.44 32.34 -14.03
N GLY A 225 -4.84 31.37 -13.17
CA GLY A 225 -6.23 31.12 -12.78
C GLY A 225 -6.89 29.88 -13.40
N ASP A 226 -6.21 29.19 -14.35
CA ASP A 226 -6.68 27.94 -14.93
C ASP A 226 -6.11 26.77 -14.13
N LEU A 227 -6.92 26.27 -13.19
CA LEU A 227 -6.52 25.16 -12.30
C LEU A 227 -6.51 23.80 -13.00
N PHE A 228 -7.20 23.67 -14.14
CA PHE A 228 -7.44 22.39 -14.81
C PHE A 228 -6.58 22.16 -16.05
N THR A 229 -6.06 23.20 -16.69
CA THR A 229 -5.25 23.17 -17.94
C THR A 229 -6.00 22.68 -19.19
N SER A 230 -7.17 22.10 -19.04
CA SER A 230 -8.11 21.72 -20.11
C SER A 230 -9.45 22.34 -19.76
N GLY A 231 -10.00 23.18 -20.63
CA GLY A 231 -11.22 23.91 -20.35
C GLY A 231 -12.32 23.01 -19.78
N GLY A 232 -12.68 23.27 -18.55
CA GLY A 232 -13.86 22.90 -17.81
C GLY A 232 -14.66 21.67 -18.24
N GLU A 233 -14.08 20.46 -18.16
CA GLU A 233 -14.89 19.25 -18.15
C GLU A 233 -15.64 19.20 -16.81
N GLU A 234 -16.97 19.06 -16.87
CA GLU A 234 -17.80 18.81 -15.70
C GLU A 234 -17.34 17.47 -15.09
N PHE A 235 -16.75 17.55 -13.89
CA PHE A 235 -16.45 16.34 -13.11
C PHE A 235 -17.75 15.84 -12.49
N ASP A 236 -18.08 14.57 -12.70
CA ASP A 236 -19.12 13.89 -11.94
C ASP A 236 -18.82 14.10 -10.45
N GLN A 237 -19.66 14.87 -9.79
CA GLN A 237 -19.52 15.11 -8.36
C GLN A 237 -19.68 13.76 -7.66
N VAL A 238 -18.62 13.30 -7.01
CA VAL A 238 -18.76 12.24 -6.02
C VAL A 238 -19.85 12.70 -5.06
N LYS A 239 -20.94 11.92 -4.92
CA LYS A 239 -22.04 12.25 -4.01
C LYS A 239 -21.41 12.58 -2.65
N GLU A 240 -21.58 13.82 -2.20
CA GLU A 240 -21.21 14.17 -0.84
C GLU A 240 -22.03 13.27 0.09
N GLU A 241 -21.37 12.37 0.80
CA GLU A 241 -21.99 11.60 1.87
C GLU A 241 -22.55 12.59 2.92
N GLU A 242 -23.61 12.22 3.64
CA GLU A 242 -24.18 13.04 4.70
C GLU A 242 -23.13 13.29 5.80
N ILE A 243 -22.42 14.40 5.67
CA ILE A 243 -21.35 14.82 6.58
C ILE A 243 -21.99 15.59 7.74
N SER A 244 -21.64 15.20 8.97
CA SER A 244 -22.11 15.89 10.17
C SER A 244 -21.66 17.36 10.21
N SER A 245 -22.61 18.27 10.44
CA SER A 245 -22.30 19.69 10.68
C SER A 245 -21.66 19.94 12.05
N ASN A 246 -21.76 19.00 12.99
CA ASN A 246 -21.26 19.09 14.36
C ASN A 246 -19.81 18.59 14.51
N GLY A 247 -19.13 18.25 13.39
CA GLY A 247 -17.77 17.73 13.40
C GLY A 247 -16.73 18.77 13.80
N HIS A 248 -15.76 18.36 14.59
CA HIS A 248 -14.59 19.13 15.00
C HIS A 248 -13.31 18.43 14.53
N VAL A 249 -12.20 19.15 14.46
CA VAL A 249 -10.87 18.57 14.11
C VAL A 249 -10.50 17.38 14.99
N ILE A 250 -10.92 17.37 16.23
CA ILE A 250 -10.68 16.28 17.18
C ILE A 250 -11.33 14.96 16.75
N ASP A 251 -12.41 15.02 15.97
CA ASP A 251 -13.14 13.83 15.49
C ASP A 251 -12.39 13.10 14.36
N LEU A 252 -11.42 13.75 13.74
CA LEU A 252 -10.48 13.13 12.81
C LEU A 252 -9.20 12.66 13.53
N ILE A 253 -8.60 13.55 14.33
CA ILE A 253 -7.25 13.31 14.87
C ILE A 253 -7.28 12.30 16.04
N LEU A 254 -8.25 12.43 16.96
CA LEU A 254 -8.24 11.65 18.18
C LEU A 254 -8.47 10.13 17.97
N PRO A 255 -9.38 9.68 17.08
CA PRO A 255 -9.49 8.26 16.75
C PRO A 255 -8.19 7.67 16.18
N VAL A 256 -7.47 8.39 15.33
CA VAL A 256 -6.18 7.96 14.78
C VAL A 256 -5.14 7.82 15.90
N LEU A 257 -5.06 8.80 16.80
CA LEU A 257 -4.13 8.73 17.95
C LEU A 257 -4.48 7.58 18.92
N VAL A 258 -5.78 7.32 19.14
CA VAL A 258 -6.23 6.18 19.96
C VAL A 258 -5.86 4.87 19.28
N LEU A 259 -6.10 4.74 17.97
CA LEU A 259 -5.72 3.56 17.19
C LEU A 259 -4.22 3.26 17.32
N ILE A 260 -3.39 4.28 17.05
CA ILE A 260 -1.92 4.14 17.12
C ILE A 260 -1.48 3.79 18.55
N GLY A 261 -1.96 4.55 19.55
CA GLY A 261 -1.55 4.36 20.93
C GLY A 261 -1.95 2.98 21.48
N THR A 262 -3.18 2.53 21.18
CA THR A 262 -3.66 1.21 21.59
C THR A 262 -2.97 0.08 20.82
N ALA A 263 -2.67 0.26 19.52
CA ALA A 263 -1.94 -0.73 18.75
C ALA A 263 -0.51 -0.92 19.29
N ILE A 264 0.24 0.18 19.47
CA ILE A 264 1.59 0.13 20.05
C ILE A 264 1.56 -0.49 21.46
N GLY A 265 0.62 -0.06 22.30
CA GLY A 265 0.48 -0.62 23.64
C GLY A 265 0.18 -2.11 23.64
N ALA A 266 -0.73 -2.57 22.78
CA ALA A 266 -1.06 -4.00 22.64
C ALA A 266 0.11 -4.81 22.05
N MET A 267 0.82 -4.29 21.05
CA MET A 267 2.00 -4.94 20.48
C MET A 267 3.11 -5.12 21.52
N ILE A 268 3.42 -4.08 22.30
CA ILE A 268 4.39 -4.17 23.39
C ILE A 268 3.92 -5.19 24.45
N TYR A 269 2.64 -5.14 24.83
CA TYR A 269 2.06 -6.06 25.80
C TYR A 269 2.13 -7.52 25.33
N THR A 270 1.71 -7.83 24.12
CA THR A 270 1.76 -9.18 23.56
C THR A 270 3.19 -9.69 23.39
N GLY A 271 4.13 -8.81 23.05
CA GLY A 271 5.55 -9.15 22.97
C GLY A 271 6.15 -9.51 24.34
N PHE A 272 5.80 -8.79 25.41
CA PHE A 272 6.20 -9.17 26.78
C PHE A 272 5.56 -10.49 27.23
N LEU A 273 4.30 -10.76 26.87
CA LEU A 273 3.69 -12.06 27.10
C LEU A 273 4.42 -13.18 26.34
N GLY A 274 4.98 -12.88 25.17
CA GLY A 274 5.83 -13.80 24.39
C GLY A 274 7.23 -13.99 24.96
N GLY A 275 7.58 -13.34 26.09
CA GLY A 275 8.88 -13.53 26.75
C GLY A 275 9.95 -12.49 26.40
N ALA A 276 9.62 -11.40 25.72
CA ALA A 276 10.58 -10.33 25.43
C ALA A 276 11.06 -9.66 26.75
N THR A 277 12.32 -9.23 26.76
CA THR A 277 12.96 -8.62 27.94
C THR A 277 13.06 -7.10 27.88
N ASP A 278 12.85 -6.50 26.72
CA ASP A 278 12.88 -5.06 26.49
C ASP A 278 11.80 -4.62 25.50
N ILE A 279 11.54 -3.31 25.41
CA ILE A 279 10.46 -2.73 24.60
C ILE A 279 10.69 -2.98 23.10
N VAL A 280 11.94 -2.95 22.62
CA VAL A 280 12.26 -3.10 21.20
C VAL A 280 12.00 -4.54 20.75
N THR A 281 12.49 -5.50 21.51
CA THR A 281 12.24 -6.92 21.25
C THR A 281 10.77 -7.29 21.44
N ALA A 282 10.08 -6.68 22.42
CA ALA A 282 8.65 -6.85 22.61
C ALA A 282 7.85 -6.36 21.39
N PHE A 283 8.14 -5.16 20.91
CA PHE A 283 7.44 -4.60 19.76
C PHE A 283 7.71 -5.38 18.46
N SER A 284 8.94 -5.80 18.21
CA SER A 284 9.30 -6.54 16.99
C SER A 284 8.83 -8.00 16.99
N GLY A 285 8.73 -8.63 18.16
CA GLY A 285 8.27 -10.02 18.32
C GLY A 285 6.82 -10.16 18.78
N CYS A 286 6.00 -9.12 18.64
CA CYS A 286 4.62 -9.10 19.13
C CYS A 286 3.68 -10.02 18.33
N ASP A 287 2.54 -10.37 18.93
CA ASP A 287 1.37 -10.85 18.19
C ASP A 287 0.64 -9.64 17.56
N ALA A 288 1.09 -9.30 16.34
CA ALA A 288 0.58 -8.12 15.63
C ALA A 288 -0.90 -8.27 15.27
N GLU A 289 -1.35 -9.46 14.89
CA GLU A 289 -2.72 -9.69 14.43
C GLU A 289 -3.74 -9.45 15.57
N THR A 290 -3.52 -10.09 16.71
CA THR A 290 -4.37 -9.89 17.90
C THR A 290 -4.29 -8.44 18.40
N SER A 291 -3.11 -7.83 18.36
CA SER A 291 -2.90 -6.44 18.76
C SER A 291 -3.67 -5.46 17.89
N LEU A 292 -3.70 -5.67 16.59
CA LEU A 292 -4.44 -4.83 15.62
C LEU A 292 -5.96 -4.96 15.80
N ILE A 293 -6.49 -6.18 16.01
CA ILE A 293 -7.92 -6.39 16.31
C ILE A 293 -8.28 -5.65 17.61
N PHE A 294 -7.48 -5.83 18.66
CA PHE A 294 -7.72 -5.16 19.93
C PHE A 294 -7.73 -3.63 19.76
N ALA A 295 -6.75 -3.07 19.05
CA ALA A 295 -6.64 -1.65 18.82
C ALA A 295 -7.84 -1.07 18.04
N THR A 296 -8.26 -1.75 16.98
CA THR A 296 -9.44 -1.32 16.19
C THR A 296 -10.72 -1.41 17.04
N MET A 297 -10.88 -2.47 17.83
CA MET A 297 -12.03 -2.65 18.71
C MET A 297 -12.13 -1.55 19.78
N ILE A 298 -11.01 -1.23 20.45
CA ILE A 298 -10.93 -0.12 21.40
C ILE A 298 -11.22 1.21 20.72
N THR A 299 -10.71 1.41 19.52
CA THR A 299 -10.95 2.65 18.76
C THR A 299 -12.43 2.79 18.39
N VAL A 300 -13.09 1.72 17.93
CA VAL A 300 -14.54 1.73 17.65
C VAL A 300 -15.34 2.07 18.90
N LEU A 301 -15.02 1.44 20.04
CA LEU A 301 -15.66 1.75 21.33
C LEU A 301 -15.40 3.19 21.77
N PHE A 302 -14.20 3.68 21.59
CA PHE A 302 -13.84 5.08 21.86
C PHE A 302 -14.66 6.04 21.00
N MET A 303 -14.78 5.76 19.69
CA MET A 303 -15.58 6.58 18.76
C MET A 303 -17.08 6.57 19.14
N LEU A 304 -17.60 5.43 19.62
CA LEU A 304 -18.96 5.35 20.13
C LEU A 304 -19.17 6.37 21.27
N VAL A 305 -18.26 6.37 22.25
CA VAL A 305 -18.31 7.28 23.41
C VAL A 305 -18.07 8.75 23.00
N LEU A 306 -17.23 8.98 22.01
CA LEU A 306 -16.90 10.31 21.53
C LEU A 306 -18.03 10.92 20.68
N TYR A 307 -18.65 10.13 19.77
CA TYR A 307 -19.56 10.65 18.76
C TYR A 307 -21.03 10.70 19.18
N LEU A 308 -21.52 9.68 19.91
CA LEU A 308 -22.95 9.60 20.26
C LEU A 308 -23.40 10.70 21.23
N PRO A 309 -22.72 10.97 22.37
CA PRO A 309 -23.16 12.02 23.30
C PRO A 309 -23.14 13.41 22.65
N ARG A 310 -22.20 13.63 21.71
CA ARG A 310 -22.04 14.89 20.98
C ARG A 310 -22.97 15.00 19.75
N LYS A 311 -23.77 13.96 19.47
CA LYS A 311 -24.66 13.87 18.32
C LYS A 311 -23.93 14.10 16.98
N VAL A 312 -22.67 13.68 16.90
CA VAL A 312 -21.86 13.73 15.68
C VAL A 312 -22.39 12.70 14.66
N VAL A 313 -22.73 11.51 15.17
CA VAL A 313 -23.37 10.43 14.40
C VAL A 313 -24.52 9.88 15.23
N THR A 314 -25.61 9.46 14.61
CA THR A 314 -26.71 8.75 15.30
C THR A 314 -26.30 7.32 15.61
N PHE A 315 -26.93 6.66 16.62
CA PHE A 315 -26.64 5.25 16.92
C PHE A 315 -26.90 4.35 15.72
N LYS A 316 -27.99 4.59 14.96
CA LYS A 316 -28.26 3.85 13.73
C LYS A 316 -27.14 4.07 12.70
N GLY A 317 -26.77 5.32 12.43
CA GLY A 317 -25.67 5.64 11.50
C GLY A 317 -24.32 5.06 11.95
N PHE A 318 -24.08 4.97 13.27
CA PHE A 318 -22.91 4.30 13.80
C PHE A 318 -22.92 2.79 13.46
N MET A 319 -24.05 2.10 13.67
CA MET A 319 -24.17 0.68 13.33
C MET A 319 -24.17 0.42 11.83
N ASP A 320 -24.80 1.29 11.03
CA ASP A 320 -24.78 1.20 9.56
C ASP A 320 -23.34 1.32 9.01
N SER A 321 -22.47 2.07 9.69
CA SER A 321 -21.06 2.21 9.31
C SER A 321 -20.27 0.90 9.37
N PHE A 322 -20.72 -0.10 10.16
CA PHE A 322 -20.13 -1.43 10.13
C PHE A 322 -20.35 -2.11 8.76
N VAL A 323 -21.57 -2.06 8.25
CA VAL A 323 -21.91 -2.66 6.96
C VAL A 323 -21.24 -1.92 5.80
N GLU A 324 -21.23 -0.58 5.86
CA GLU A 324 -20.59 0.25 4.85
C GLU A 324 -19.07 0.04 4.83
N GLY A 325 -18.44 -0.01 6.01
CA GLY A 325 -17.01 -0.30 6.15
C GLY A 325 -16.64 -1.68 5.62
N PHE A 326 -17.45 -2.69 5.92
CA PHE A 326 -17.26 -4.03 5.36
C PHE A 326 -17.33 -4.01 3.83
N LYS A 327 -18.34 -3.35 3.25
CA LYS A 327 -18.46 -3.22 1.79
C LYS A 327 -17.24 -2.53 1.17
N MET A 328 -16.70 -1.51 1.84
CA MET A 328 -15.50 -0.81 1.37
C MET A 328 -14.28 -1.72 1.35
N MET A 329 -14.15 -2.65 2.31
CA MET A 329 -13.01 -3.57 2.41
C MET A 329 -13.16 -4.85 1.57
N ILE A 330 -14.33 -5.12 0.96
CA ILE A 330 -14.55 -6.34 0.14
C ILE A 330 -13.46 -6.55 -0.92
N PRO A 331 -13.01 -5.54 -1.70
CA PRO A 331 -11.97 -5.74 -2.69
C PRO A 331 -10.65 -6.26 -2.08
N ALA A 332 -10.17 -5.65 -1.01
CA ALA A 332 -8.96 -6.08 -0.30
C ALA A 332 -9.13 -7.49 0.29
N ILE A 333 -10.24 -7.75 0.97
CA ILE A 333 -10.58 -9.06 1.56
C ILE A 333 -10.58 -10.15 0.49
N ALA A 334 -11.18 -9.91 -0.68
CA ALA A 334 -11.23 -10.90 -1.77
C ALA A 334 -9.82 -11.21 -2.31
N ILE A 335 -8.99 -10.19 -2.50
CA ILE A 335 -7.58 -10.38 -2.92
C ILE A 335 -6.83 -11.21 -1.88
N LEU A 336 -6.95 -10.89 -0.60
CA LEU A 336 -6.29 -11.64 0.49
C LEU A 336 -6.68 -13.11 0.50
N ILE A 337 -7.97 -13.43 0.40
CA ILE A 337 -8.46 -14.82 0.37
C ILE A 337 -7.84 -15.61 -0.79
N PHE A 338 -7.84 -15.06 -2.00
CA PHE A 338 -7.25 -15.75 -3.15
C PHE A 338 -5.71 -15.82 -3.08
N ALA A 339 -5.06 -14.79 -2.54
CA ALA A 339 -3.62 -14.76 -2.38
C ALA A 339 -3.13 -15.82 -1.38
N TRP A 340 -3.81 -15.92 -0.22
CA TRP A 340 -3.52 -16.98 0.76
C TRP A 340 -3.77 -18.37 0.19
N SER A 341 -4.83 -18.52 -0.62
CA SER A 341 -5.13 -19.77 -1.31
C SER A 341 -4.04 -20.13 -2.33
N LEU A 342 -3.54 -19.15 -3.09
CA LEU A 342 -2.44 -19.35 -4.04
C LEU A 342 -1.14 -19.72 -3.32
N LYS A 343 -0.84 -19.04 -2.20
CA LYS A 343 0.29 -19.40 -1.33
C LYS A 343 0.14 -20.82 -0.80
N GLY A 344 -1.02 -21.19 -0.24
CA GLY A 344 -1.29 -22.53 0.27
C GLY A 344 -1.15 -23.60 -0.80
N MET A 345 -1.56 -23.32 -2.04
CA MET A 345 -1.30 -24.22 -3.18
C MET A 345 0.19 -24.33 -3.51
N GLY A 346 0.92 -23.21 -3.43
CA GLY A 346 2.38 -23.19 -3.62
C GLY A 346 3.11 -24.02 -2.56
N ASP A 347 2.68 -23.94 -1.31
CA ASP A 347 3.22 -24.74 -0.20
C ASP A 347 2.91 -26.24 -0.43
N ALA A 348 1.68 -26.59 -0.81
CA ALA A 348 1.28 -27.96 -1.14
C ALA A 348 2.04 -28.56 -2.34
N LEU A 349 2.43 -27.74 -3.31
CA LEU A 349 3.25 -28.12 -4.46
C LEU A 349 4.77 -27.99 -4.20
N GLU A 350 5.18 -27.68 -2.97
CA GLU A 350 6.58 -27.53 -2.56
C GLU A 350 7.38 -26.55 -3.45
N ILE A 351 6.81 -25.40 -3.78
CA ILE A 351 7.47 -24.35 -4.56
C ILE A 351 8.83 -23.99 -3.95
N GLY A 352 8.89 -23.82 -2.62
CA GLY A 352 10.11 -23.44 -1.91
C GLY A 352 11.25 -24.45 -2.13
N THR A 353 10.95 -25.75 -2.15
CA THR A 353 11.92 -26.82 -2.41
C THR A 353 12.51 -26.71 -3.82
N PHE A 354 11.65 -26.49 -4.82
CA PHE A 354 12.11 -26.33 -6.21
C PHE A 354 12.94 -25.05 -6.41
N VAL A 355 12.48 -23.91 -5.89
CA VAL A 355 13.20 -22.63 -6.01
C VAL A 355 14.57 -22.70 -5.34
N LYS A 356 14.67 -23.37 -4.17
CA LYS A 356 15.94 -23.59 -3.48
C LYS A 356 16.97 -24.35 -4.35
N THR A 357 16.52 -25.30 -5.18
CA THR A 357 17.43 -26.02 -6.08
C THR A 357 17.99 -25.12 -7.19
N ILE A 358 17.23 -24.15 -7.67
CA ILE A 358 17.65 -23.22 -8.73
C ILE A 358 18.55 -22.10 -8.18
N VAL A 359 18.12 -21.45 -7.10
CA VAL A 359 18.83 -20.29 -6.50
C VAL A 359 20.13 -20.75 -5.84
N GLY A 360 20.13 -21.92 -5.20
CA GLY A 360 21.33 -22.48 -4.56
C GLY A 360 22.49 -22.80 -5.50
N THR A 361 22.24 -22.89 -6.82
CA THR A 361 23.26 -23.18 -7.84
C THR A 361 23.88 -21.93 -8.49
N ASN A 362 23.32 -20.73 -8.30
CA ASN A 362 23.75 -19.50 -8.99
C ASN A 362 23.85 -18.30 -8.06
N ALA A 363 24.86 -18.26 -7.19
CA ALA A 363 25.09 -17.14 -6.26
C ALA A 363 25.22 -15.77 -6.96
N SER A 364 25.72 -15.73 -8.20
CA SER A 364 25.83 -14.47 -8.97
C SER A 364 24.50 -13.94 -9.46
N ALA A 365 23.51 -14.81 -9.70
CA ALA A 365 22.17 -14.39 -10.15
C ALA A 365 21.34 -13.81 -8.99
N SER A 366 21.55 -14.27 -7.77
CA SER A 366 20.81 -13.82 -6.59
C SER A 366 20.97 -12.31 -6.32
N VAL A 367 22.13 -11.74 -6.66
CA VAL A 367 22.49 -10.34 -6.41
C VAL A 367 21.61 -9.35 -7.22
N ILE A 368 21.23 -9.72 -8.45
CA ILE A 368 20.41 -8.84 -9.32
C ILE A 368 18.90 -9.07 -9.14
N LEU A 369 18.52 -10.15 -8.45
CA LEU A 369 17.10 -10.51 -8.28
C LEU A 369 16.23 -9.42 -7.64
N PRO A 370 16.67 -8.66 -6.60
CA PRO A 370 15.87 -7.57 -6.07
C PRO A 370 15.53 -6.51 -7.10
N ALA A 371 16.47 -6.11 -7.95
CA ALA A 371 16.22 -5.15 -9.02
C ALA A 371 15.26 -5.72 -10.09
N ILE A 372 15.38 -6.99 -10.43
CA ILE A 372 14.46 -7.68 -11.34
C ILE A 372 13.05 -7.75 -10.72
N LEU A 373 12.92 -8.16 -9.46
CA LEU A 373 11.64 -8.22 -8.77
C LEU A 373 10.97 -6.84 -8.68
N PHE A 374 11.74 -5.78 -8.45
CA PHE A 374 11.24 -4.42 -8.48
C PHE A 374 10.63 -4.07 -9.84
N LEU A 375 11.34 -4.36 -10.95
CA LEU A 375 10.86 -4.07 -12.30
C LEU A 375 9.64 -4.93 -12.68
N VAL A 376 9.65 -6.22 -12.32
CA VAL A 376 8.51 -7.13 -12.55
C VAL A 376 7.29 -6.65 -11.76
N ALA A 377 7.49 -6.22 -10.50
CA ALA A 377 6.41 -5.68 -9.68
C ALA A 377 5.83 -4.37 -10.26
N ILE A 378 6.67 -3.46 -10.76
CA ILE A 378 6.21 -2.26 -11.48
C ILE A 378 5.32 -2.67 -12.65
N PHE A 379 5.81 -3.57 -13.49
CA PHE A 379 5.10 -3.94 -14.71
C PHE A 379 3.77 -4.64 -14.42
N LEU A 380 3.75 -5.54 -13.45
CA LEU A 380 2.54 -6.25 -13.03
C LEU A 380 1.52 -5.28 -12.44
N SER A 381 1.95 -4.43 -11.51
CA SER A 381 1.06 -3.46 -10.85
C SER A 381 0.54 -2.40 -11.81
N PHE A 382 1.37 -1.91 -12.73
CA PHE A 382 0.94 -1.01 -13.80
C PHE A 382 -0.15 -1.65 -14.69
N SER A 383 0.03 -2.93 -15.02
CA SER A 383 -0.88 -3.65 -15.93
C SER A 383 -2.21 -4.00 -15.28
N THR A 384 -2.21 -4.28 -13.97
CA THR A 384 -3.39 -4.69 -13.20
C THR A 384 -4.09 -3.52 -12.50
N GLY A 385 -3.37 -2.42 -12.30
CA GLY A 385 -3.87 -1.25 -11.58
C GLY A 385 -4.02 -1.47 -10.08
N THR A 386 -3.24 -2.39 -9.49
CA THR A 386 -3.32 -2.63 -8.04
C THR A 386 -2.00 -3.10 -7.44
N SER A 387 -1.57 -2.42 -6.38
CA SER A 387 -0.46 -2.86 -5.55
C SER A 387 -0.80 -4.13 -4.78
N TRP A 388 -2.03 -4.22 -4.24
CA TRP A 388 -2.49 -5.35 -3.44
C TRP A 388 -2.39 -6.68 -4.19
N GLY A 389 -2.89 -6.73 -5.42
CA GLY A 389 -2.79 -7.92 -6.28
C GLY A 389 -1.35 -8.28 -6.61
N THR A 390 -0.51 -7.30 -6.80
CA THR A 390 0.90 -7.48 -7.16
C THR A 390 1.70 -8.07 -6.00
N PHE A 391 1.63 -7.48 -4.80
CA PHE A 391 2.39 -8.05 -3.69
C PHE A 391 1.78 -9.36 -3.17
N ALA A 392 0.46 -9.55 -3.30
CA ALA A 392 -0.19 -10.82 -3.01
C ALA A 392 0.40 -12.01 -3.80
N ILE A 393 0.78 -11.75 -5.05
CA ILE A 393 1.41 -12.75 -5.93
C ILE A 393 2.91 -12.85 -5.67
N LEU A 394 3.62 -11.71 -5.63
CA LEU A 394 5.08 -11.69 -5.69
C LEU A 394 5.77 -11.82 -4.33
N VAL A 395 5.14 -11.40 -3.21
CA VAL A 395 5.76 -11.51 -1.87
C VAL A 395 6.00 -12.96 -1.47
N PRO A 396 5.01 -13.89 -1.59
CA PRO A 396 5.27 -15.30 -1.32
C PRO A 396 6.39 -15.90 -2.19
N ILE A 397 6.47 -15.49 -3.46
CA ILE A 397 7.55 -15.92 -4.38
C ILE A 397 8.91 -15.39 -3.89
N ALA A 398 8.99 -14.08 -3.54
CA ALA A 398 10.22 -13.48 -3.04
C ALA A 398 10.72 -14.15 -1.75
N ILE A 399 9.82 -14.51 -0.84
CA ILE A 399 10.15 -15.27 0.38
C ILE A 399 10.68 -16.67 0.01
N ALA A 400 10.00 -17.37 -0.90
CA ALA A 400 10.40 -18.72 -1.33
C ALA A 400 11.75 -18.75 -2.07
N MET A 401 12.15 -17.66 -2.73
CA MET A 401 13.46 -17.55 -3.41
C MET A 401 14.65 -17.47 -2.45
N PHE A 402 14.44 -17.03 -1.21
CA PHE A 402 15.51 -16.83 -0.22
C PHE A 402 15.19 -17.52 1.10
N PRO A 403 15.04 -18.86 1.11
CA PRO A 403 14.67 -19.60 2.31
C PRO A 403 15.82 -19.69 3.31
N GLY A 404 15.48 -19.73 4.60
CA GLY A 404 16.40 -19.98 5.70
C GLY A 404 17.10 -18.73 6.23
N ALA A 405 17.66 -18.87 7.43
CA ALA A 405 18.27 -17.76 8.18
C ALA A 405 19.47 -17.12 7.46
N ASP A 406 20.24 -17.90 6.71
CA ASP A 406 21.44 -17.43 6.00
C ASP A 406 21.09 -16.46 4.85
N ASN A 407 19.88 -16.55 4.31
CA ASN A 407 19.40 -15.71 3.21
C ASN A 407 18.45 -14.60 3.66
N MET A 408 18.22 -14.45 4.97
CA MET A 408 17.23 -13.54 5.53
C MET A 408 17.40 -12.09 5.04
N GLN A 409 18.63 -11.59 4.95
CA GLN A 409 18.91 -10.25 4.49
C GLN A 409 18.48 -10.04 3.02
N MET A 410 18.76 -11.02 2.16
CA MET A 410 18.32 -10.97 0.76
C MET A 410 16.81 -11.13 0.63
N MET A 411 16.17 -11.92 1.47
CA MET A 411 14.72 -12.04 1.55
C MET A 411 14.07 -10.68 1.87
N ILE A 412 14.58 -9.97 2.89
CA ILE A 412 14.10 -8.64 3.26
C ILE A 412 14.23 -7.66 2.09
N ILE A 413 15.38 -7.62 1.42
CA ILE A 413 15.64 -6.76 0.27
C ILE A 413 14.72 -7.12 -0.90
N ALA A 414 14.54 -8.41 -1.19
CA ALA A 414 13.68 -8.89 -2.26
C ALA A 414 12.20 -8.55 -2.01
N VAL A 415 11.71 -8.79 -0.80
CA VAL A 415 10.34 -8.42 -0.41
C VAL A 415 10.16 -6.90 -0.49
N SER A 416 11.13 -6.12 0.00
CA SER A 416 11.07 -4.66 -0.11
C SER A 416 11.06 -4.18 -1.57
N ALA A 417 11.79 -4.85 -2.45
CA ALA A 417 11.79 -4.56 -3.89
C ALA A 417 10.41 -4.80 -4.51
N VAL A 418 9.75 -5.91 -4.15
CA VAL A 418 8.38 -6.21 -4.57
C VAL A 418 7.41 -5.14 -4.07
N LEU A 419 7.45 -4.80 -2.79
CA LEU A 419 6.56 -3.79 -2.19
C LEU A 419 6.77 -2.41 -2.84
N SER A 420 8.02 -2.00 -3.00
CA SER A 420 8.38 -0.74 -3.68
C SER A 420 7.92 -0.71 -5.14
N GLY A 421 8.12 -1.83 -5.87
CA GLY A 421 7.73 -1.94 -7.27
C GLY A 421 6.22 -1.96 -7.46
N ALA A 422 5.50 -2.64 -6.57
CA ALA A 422 4.04 -2.67 -6.58
C ALA A 422 3.45 -1.27 -6.41
N VAL A 423 3.93 -0.51 -5.42
CA VAL A 423 3.51 0.89 -5.21
C VAL A 423 3.88 1.77 -6.41
N CYS A 424 5.07 1.59 -6.98
CA CYS A 424 5.50 2.38 -8.15
C CYS A 424 4.61 2.14 -9.37
N GLY A 425 4.31 0.87 -9.69
CA GLY A 425 3.50 0.51 -10.85
C GLY A 425 2.05 0.99 -10.72
N ASP A 426 1.47 0.83 -9.53
CA ASP A 426 0.16 1.33 -9.17
C ASP A 426 0.08 2.85 -9.34
N HIS A 427 1.01 3.55 -8.73
CA HIS A 427 1.12 5.02 -8.72
C HIS A 427 1.23 5.64 -10.13
N VAL A 428 1.56 4.90 -11.18
CA VAL A 428 1.62 5.39 -12.56
C VAL A 428 0.57 4.76 -13.49
N SER A 429 -0.23 3.83 -12.99
CA SER A 429 -1.22 3.13 -13.80
C SER A 429 -2.49 3.97 -14.00
N PRO A 430 -2.96 4.12 -15.26
CA PRO A 430 -4.21 4.83 -15.52
C PRO A 430 -5.46 4.07 -15.08
N ILE A 431 -5.33 2.81 -14.72
CA ILE A 431 -6.44 1.98 -14.22
C ILE A 431 -6.32 1.69 -12.71
N SER A 432 -5.37 2.34 -12.04
CA SER A 432 -5.17 2.19 -10.59
C SER A 432 -6.32 2.80 -9.80
N ASP A 433 -6.76 2.05 -8.78
CA ASP A 433 -7.80 2.49 -7.86
C ASP A 433 -7.39 3.77 -7.12
N THR A 434 -6.14 3.83 -6.60
CA THR A 434 -5.64 5.00 -5.87
C THR A 434 -5.46 6.21 -6.78
N THR A 435 -4.98 6.02 -8.00
CA THR A 435 -4.82 7.11 -8.99
C THR A 435 -6.18 7.65 -9.44
N VAL A 436 -7.20 6.78 -9.63
CA VAL A 436 -8.57 7.19 -9.91
C VAL A 436 -9.16 7.96 -8.73
N MET A 437 -9.02 7.45 -7.50
CA MET A 437 -9.53 8.09 -6.28
C MET A 437 -8.84 9.42 -5.98
N SER A 438 -7.53 9.52 -6.20
CA SER A 438 -6.77 10.77 -6.06
C SER A 438 -7.23 11.83 -7.07
N SER A 439 -7.50 11.41 -8.30
CA SER A 439 -8.09 12.27 -9.33
C SER A 439 -9.47 12.77 -8.93
N ALA A 440 -10.34 11.87 -8.46
CA ALA A 440 -11.70 12.18 -8.00
C ALA A 440 -11.68 13.11 -6.78
N GLY A 441 -10.87 12.80 -5.77
CA GLY A 441 -10.71 13.62 -4.55
C GLY A 441 -10.20 15.03 -4.86
N ALA A 442 -9.21 15.16 -5.75
CA ALA A 442 -8.72 16.43 -6.22
C ALA A 442 -9.66 17.11 -7.23
N GLN A 443 -10.65 16.39 -7.78
CA GLN A 443 -11.41 16.80 -8.97
C GLN A 443 -10.46 17.23 -10.11
N SER A 444 -9.47 16.42 -10.40
CA SER A 444 -8.52 16.59 -11.49
C SER A 444 -8.92 15.74 -12.68
N ASN A 445 -8.71 16.22 -13.89
CA ASN A 445 -8.80 15.33 -15.05
C ASN A 445 -7.84 14.14 -14.85
N HIS A 446 -8.38 12.93 -14.94
CA HIS A 446 -7.65 11.71 -14.61
C HIS A 446 -6.40 11.51 -15.49
N ILE A 447 -6.52 11.73 -16.80
CA ILE A 447 -5.39 11.58 -17.72
C ILE A 447 -4.33 12.66 -17.47
N ASN A 448 -4.73 13.88 -17.11
CA ASN A 448 -3.79 14.94 -16.73
C ASN A 448 -3.03 14.54 -15.46
N HIS A 449 -3.72 13.96 -14.47
CA HIS A 449 -3.07 13.45 -13.27
C HIS A 449 -2.06 12.34 -13.60
N VAL A 450 -2.48 11.29 -14.30
CA VAL A 450 -1.62 10.17 -14.69
C VAL A 450 -0.38 10.64 -15.45
N THR A 451 -0.55 11.45 -16.51
CA THR A 451 0.56 11.87 -17.37
C THR A 451 1.56 12.81 -16.68
N THR A 452 1.08 13.66 -15.76
CA THR A 452 1.96 14.55 -14.99
C THR A 452 2.72 13.79 -13.92
N GLN A 453 2.05 12.88 -13.21
CA GLN A 453 2.61 12.04 -12.15
C GLN A 453 3.64 11.05 -12.68
N MET A 454 3.37 10.42 -13.82
CA MET A 454 4.27 9.44 -14.45
C MET A 454 5.69 10.00 -14.64
N GLN A 455 5.83 11.26 -14.99
CA GLN A 455 7.14 11.89 -15.19
C GLN A 455 7.93 12.02 -13.87
N TYR A 456 7.24 12.28 -12.77
CA TYR A 456 7.83 12.35 -11.44
C TYR A 456 8.18 10.96 -10.92
N ALA A 457 7.24 10.05 -11.02
CA ALA A 457 7.42 8.66 -10.60
C ALA A 457 8.53 7.94 -11.37
N ALA A 458 8.68 8.21 -12.68
CA ALA A 458 9.75 7.64 -13.50
C ALA A 458 11.16 8.01 -12.98
N VAL A 459 11.36 9.26 -12.53
CA VAL A 459 12.64 9.67 -11.93
C VAL A 459 12.92 8.88 -10.65
N VAL A 460 11.91 8.74 -9.78
CA VAL A 460 12.06 7.98 -8.54
C VAL A 460 12.24 6.49 -8.84
N ALA A 461 11.51 5.93 -9.80
CA ALA A 461 11.63 4.53 -10.20
C ALA A 461 13.04 4.16 -10.69
N VAL A 462 13.62 4.99 -11.57
CA VAL A 462 14.99 4.77 -12.05
C VAL A 462 16.00 4.81 -10.91
N VAL A 463 15.90 5.78 -10.01
CA VAL A 463 16.79 5.87 -8.84
C VAL A 463 16.59 4.66 -7.91
N SER A 464 15.34 4.22 -7.69
CA SER A 464 15.04 3.05 -6.88
C SER A 464 15.59 1.76 -7.50
N ALA A 465 15.49 1.60 -8.83
CA ALA A 465 16.04 0.44 -9.53
C ALA A 465 17.57 0.34 -9.35
N VAL A 466 18.27 1.48 -9.47
CA VAL A 466 19.72 1.56 -9.18
C VAL A 466 19.99 1.24 -7.71
N GLY A 467 19.16 1.74 -6.79
CA GLY A 467 19.24 1.44 -5.37
C GLY A 467 19.06 -0.04 -5.05
N PHE A 468 18.10 -0.75 -5.69
CA PHE A 468 17.90 -2.18 -5.52
C PHE A 468 19.04 -3.01 -6.16
N LEU A 469 19.60 -2.54 -7.27
CA LEU A 469 20.81 -3.15 -7.82
C LEU A 469 21.98 -3.01 -6.81
N LEU A 470 22.16 -1.84 -6.22
CA LEU A 470 23.17 -1.64 -5.16
C LEU A 470 22.89 -2.51 -3.94
N ALA A 471 21.60 -2.62 -3.52
CA ALA A 471 21.20 -3.42 -2.36
C ALA A 471 21.53 -4.90 -2.50
N GLY A 472 21.55 -5.43 -3.72
CA GLY A 472 22.00 -6.79 -3.99
C GLY A 472 23.49 -7.03 -3.70
N PHE A 473 24.33 -6.00 -3.79
CA PHE A 473 25.76 -6.08 -3.46
C PHE A 473 26.06 -5.62 -2.03
N VAL A 474 25.33 -4.57 -1.57
CA VAL A 474 25.60 -3.90 -0.30
C VAL A 474 24.35 -4.06 0.57
N HIS A 475 24.37 -5.03 1.48
CA HIS A 475 23.24 -5.38 2.34
C HIS A 475 23.07 -4.45 3.55
N VAL A 476 23.52 -3.19 3.44
CA VAL A 476 23.51 -2.18 4.52
C VAL A 476 22.53 -1.08 4.15
N TRP A 477 21.36 -1.09 4.79
CA TRP A 477 20.23 -0.21 4.42
C TRP A 477 20.57 1.28 4.39
N TRP A 478 21.33 1.79 5.35
CA TRP A 478 21.68 3.23 5.40
C TRP A 478 22.64 3.66 4.28
N ILE A 479 23.50 2.74 3.77
CA ILE A 479 24.33 3.00 2.58
C ILE A 479 23.45 3.03 1.34
N VAL A 480 22.59 2.03 1.17
CA VAL A 480 21.69 1.93 0.01
C VAL A 480 20.76 3.14 -0.05
N LEU A 481 20.09 3.46 1.05
CA LEU A 481 19.19 4.61 1.14
C LEU A 481 19.96 5.92 0.97
N GLY A 482 21.12 6.09 1.62
CA GLY A 482 21.93 7.29 1.52
C GLY A 482 22.41 7.57 0.10
N VAL A 483 22.93 6.56 -0.61
CA VAL A 483 23.34 6.68 -2.01
C VAL A 483 22.16 7.01 -2.91
N SER A 484 21.01 6.34 -2.71
CA SER A 484 19.80 6.61 -3.48
C SER A 484 19.25 8.02 -3.26
N LEU A 485 19.29 8.53 -2.02
CA LEU A 485 18.93 9.92 -1.70
C LEU A 485 19.86 10.93 -2.39
N ILE A 486 21.16 10.71 -2.33
CA ILE A 486 22.14 11.59 -2.99
C ILE A 486 21.90 11.57 -4.50
N LEU A 487 21.68 10.40 -5.09
CA LEU A 487 21.41 10.27 -6.51
C LEU A 487 20.11 11.00 -6.90
N LEU A 488 19.03 10.83 -6.15
CA LEU A 488 17.76 11.55 -6.39
C LEU A 488 17.97 13.07 -6.36
N LEU A 489 18.63 13.59 -5.31
CA LEU A 489 18.87 15.03 -5.16
C LEU A 489 19.79 15.57 -6.26
N ALA A 490 20.77 14.80 -6.70
CA ALA A 490 21.63 15.16 -7.84
C ALA A 490 20.80 15.25 -9.13
N VAL A 491 19.97 14.25 -9.44
CA VAL A 491 19.09 14.25 -10.62
C VAL A 491 18.13 15.45 -10.58
N LEU A 492 17.46 15.70 -9.44
CA LEU A 492 16.55 16.84 -9.28
C LEU A 492 17.27 18.19 -9.43
N THR A 493 18.50 18.29 -8.95
CA THR A 493 19.31 19.50 -9.10
C THR A 493 19.69 19.75 -10.58
N VAL A 494 20.04 18.69 -11.31
CA VAL A 494 20.30 18.78 -12.77
C VAL A 494 19.04 19.17 -13.50
N LEU A 495 17.92 18.48 -13.27
CA LEU A 495 16.63 18.82 -13.88
C LEU A 495 16.23 20.27 -13.63
N ARG A 496 16.45 20.78 -12.41
CA ARG A 496 16.18 22.16 -12.06
C ARG A 496 17.04 23.16 -12.84
N LYS A 497 18.29 22.81 -13.17
CA LYS A 497 19.18 23.66 -13.98
C LYS A 497 18.77 23.65 -15.45
N VAL A 498 18.38 22.49 -15.97
CA VAL A 498 17.98 22.32 -17.38
C VAL A 498 16.58 22.89 -17.65
N ALA A 499 15.68 22.84 -16.68
CA ALA A 499 14.31 23.33 -16.83
C ALA A 499 14.15 24.86 -16.57
N LYS A 500 15.21 25.55 -16.20
CA LYS A 500 15.22 27.03 -16.12
C LYS A 500 15.30 27.62 -17.52
#